data_9a5ad3d7adb427b203930760f08487ee
#
_entry.id   9a5ad3d7adb427b203930760f08487ee
#
_cell.length_a   1.000
_cell.length_b   1.000
_cell.length_c   1.000
_cell.angle_alpha   90.00
_cell.angle_beta   90.00
_cell.angle_gamma   90.00
#
_symmetry.space_group_name_H-M   'P 1'
#
loop_
_entity.id
_entity.type
_entity.pdbx_description
1 polymer ?
#
loop_
_entity_poly.entity_id
_entity_poly.type
_entity_poly.pdbx_seq_one_letter_code
_entity_poly.pdbx_strand_id
1 'polypeptide(L)'
;MPSFNIEDYINSLPEDIESIDVSGKSLTYLPPLKRFHKLRKLDCSFNQLKSLPELNNELERLYCNWNQLTSLPEFNDALQHLDCSKNKLTCLPELNDALKHLECSINPLTCLPELNDALKHLECRNNQLTSLPKLNDALQLLSCGCNQLTSLPELKNVLEIDCIGNKLTSLPKLNNDLEFLNCSHNLLTTLPELNTELRYLNCRNNQLTSLPKLNNKLESFTFHDNLLPERLSYMFNAWLNKEEDKNRLNNAIQCLHRFKLLFWSLKYKAQLRHWLWVRVRLPKIEKTYHPSKLNELLNADMSEEELDNVLSTW
;
A
#
# COMPACT_ATOMS: atom_id res chain seq x y z
N MET A 1 32.99 23.02 -24.25
CA MET A 1 33.81 21.98 -23.59
C MET A 1 33.82 20.78 -24.53
N PRO A 2 34.92 20.04 -24.63
CA PRO A 2 34.94 18.83 -25.47
C PRO A 2 33.85 17.88 -24.97
N SER A 3 33.09 17.27 -25.86
CA SER A 3 32.09 16.27 -25.50
C SER A 3 32.77 15.05 -24.85
N PHE A 4 32.17 14.51 -23.77
CA PHE A 4 32.69 13.31 -23.16
C PHE A 4 32.70 12.15 -24.14
N ASN A 5 33.88 11.56 -24.38
CA ASN A 5 34.04 10.43 -25.27
C ASN A 5 34.00 9.14 -24.46
N ILE A 6 32.93 8.37 -24.62
CA ILE A 6 32.72 7.12 -23.86
C ILE A 6 33.74 6.04 -24.26
N GLU A 7 34.15 5.96 -25.54
CA GLU A 7 35.10 4.95 -25.99
C GLU A 7 36.49 5.20 -25.38
N ASP A 8 36.96 6.45 -25.43
CA ASP A 8 38.26 6.81 -24.84
C ASP A 8 38.25 6.56 -23.32
N TYR A 9 37.14 6.93 -22.63
CA TYR A 9 37.00 6.69 -21.22
C TYR A 9 37.04 5.18 -20.89
N ILE A 10 36.19 4.38 -21.52
CA ILE A 10 36.13 2.96 -21.29
C ILE A 10 37.50 2.30 -21.62
N ASN A 11 38.14 2.69 -22.72
CA ASN A 11 39.47 2.16 -23.11
C ASN A 11 40.60 2.53 -22.15
N SER A 12 40.46 3.62 -21.40
CA SER A 12 41.43 4.03 -20.36
C SER A 12 41.32 3.26 -19.05
N LEU A 13 40.22 2.54 -18.82
CA LEU A 13 39.97 1.83 -17.56
C LEU A 13 40.74 0.49 -17.49
N PRO A 14 41.25 0.09 -16.32
CA PRO A 14 41.87 -1.22 -16.14
C PRO A 14 40.82 -2.33 -16.19
N GLU A 15 41.22 -3.52 -16.65
CA GLU A 15 40.29 -4.66 -16.85
C GLU A 15 39.72 -5.24 -15.54
N ASP A 16 40.40 -5.00 -14.40
CA ASP A 16 39.99 -5.49 -13.10
C ASP A 16 39.18 -4.45 -12.29
N ILE A 17 38.69 -3.39 -12.94
CA ILE A 17 37.84 -2.38 -12.30
C ILE A 17 36.54 -2.98 -11.76
N GLU A 18 36.17 -2.62 -10.54
CA GLU A 18 34.98 -3.12 -9.87
C GLU A 18 33.76 -2.19 -10.01
N SER A 19 33.97 -0.92 -10.38
CA SER A 19 32.87 0.06 -10.51
C SER A 19 33.12 1.00 -11.67
N ILE A 20 32.08 1.16 -12.53
CA ILE A 20 32.05 2.15 -13.61
C ILE A 20 30.89 3.10 -13.35
N ASP A 21 31.20 4.41 -13.33
CA ASP A 21 30.20 5.48 -13.26
C ASP A 21 30.33 6.37 -14.53
N VAL A 22 29.30 6.31 -15.34
CA VAL A 22 29.12 7.13 -16.55
C VAL A 22 27.79 7.87 -16.51
N SER A 23 27.28 8.15 -15.31
CA SER A 23 26.01 8.85 -15.11
C SER A 23 26.07 10.30 -15.59
N GLY A 24 24.97 10.81 -16.14
CA GLY A 24 24.82 12.22 -16.53
C GLY A 24 25.76 12.70 -17.66
N LYS A 25 26.24 11.80 -18.51
CA LYS A 25 27.17 12.14 -19.62
C LYS A 25 26.48 12.36 -20.98
N SER A 26 25.14 12.39 -20.99
CA SER A 26 24.35 12.53 -22.24
C SER A 26 24.60 11.42 -23.26
N LEU A 27 24.94 10.23 -22.81
CA LEU A 27 25.27 9.08 -23.64
C LEU A 27 24.02 8.53 -24.35
N THR A 28 24.20 8.20 -25.64
CA THR A 28 23.16 7.53 -26.44
C THR A 28 23.40 6.03 -26.59
N TYR A 29 24.57 5.56 -26.22
CA TYR A 29 24.96 4.14 -26.23
C TYR A 29 26.05 3.87 -25.18
N LEU A 30 26.23 2.61 -24.83
CA LEU A 30 27.37 2.09 -24.07
C LEU A 30 28.12 1.05 -24.92
N PRO A 31 29.46 1.11 -24.96
CA PRO A 31 30.26 0.06 -25.60
C PRO A 31 30.17 -1.26 -24.80
N PRO A 32 30.56 -2.41 -25.40
CA PRO A 32 30.60 -3.68 -24.69
C PRO A 32 31.50 -3.63 -23.45
N LEU A 33 31.02 -4.16 -22.35
CA LEU A 33 31.71 -4.13 -21.05
C LEU A 33 32.27 -5.50 -20.65
N LYS A 34 32.24 -6.50 -21.53
CA LYS A 34 32.67 -7.89 -21.29
C LYS A 34 34.11 -8.03 -20.78
N ARG A 35 35.02 -7.11 -21.15
CA ARG A 35 36.41 -7.14 -20.71
C ARG A 35 36.60 -6.91 -19.19
N PHE A 36 35.63 -6.26 -18.55
CA PHE A 36 35.68 -5.91 -17.12
C PHE A 36 35.16 -7.04 -16.26
N HIS A 37 35.91 -8.13 -16.18
CA HIS A 37 35.46 -9.37 -15.54
C HIS A 37 35.22 -9.27 -14.02
N LYS A 38 35.71 -8.19 -13.35
CA LYS A 38 35.46 -7.91 -11.92
C LYS A 38 34.43 -6.79 -11.69
N LEU A 39 33.75 -6.32 -12.74
CA LEU A 39 32.80 -5.23 -12.61
C LEU A 39 31.56 -5.66 -11.81
N ARG A 40 31.41 -5.08 -10.62
CA ARG A 40 30.28 -5.32 -9.69
C ARG A 40 29.23 -4.24 -9.68
N LYS A 41 29.63 -2.99 -10.04
CA LYS A 41 28.73 -1.84 -10.07
C LYS A 41 28.83 -1.10 -11.39
N LEU A 42 27.67 -0.90 -12.05
CA LEU A 42 27.54 -0.03 -13.22
C LEU A 42 26.50 1.05 -12.92
N ASP A 43 26.90 2.30 -13.00
CA ASP A 43 26.00 3.44 -12.98
C ASP A 43 26.04 4.14 -14.35
N CYS A 44 24.96 3.98 -15.11
CA CYS A 44 24.73 4.64 -16.38
C CYS A 44 23.44 5.49 -16.36
N SER A 45 23.01 5.88 -15.18
CA SER A 45 21.81 6.69 -14.98
C SER A 45 21.92 8.08 -15.61
N PHE A 46 20.78 8.75 -15.79
CA PHE A 46 20.71 10.13 -16.32
C PHE A 46 21.38 10.30 -17.69
N ASN A 47 21.14 9.38 -18.63
CA ASN A 47 21.64 9.42 -19.99
C ASN A 47 20.47 9.34 -21.01
N GLN A 48 20.80 9.07 -22.27
CA GLN A 48 19.84 8.94 -23.37
C GLN A 48 19.90 7.55 -24.01
N LEU A 49 20.26 6.53 -23.20
CA LEU A 49 20.46 5.17 -23.68
C LEU A 49 19.12 4.55 -24.12
N LYS A 50 19.13 3.89 -25.28
CA LYS A 50 17.97 3.14 -25.80
C LYS A 50 18.07 1.64 -25.52
N SER A 51 19.28 1.14 -25.31
CA SER A 51 19.58 -0.24 -24.93
C SER A 51 20.84 -0.30 -24.07
N LEU A 52 21.01 -1.40 -23.35
CA LEU A 52 22.24 -1.72 -22.63
C LEU A 52 22.98 -2.84 -23.36
N PRO A 53 24.32 -2.90 -23.27
CA PRO A 53 25.07 -4.08 -23.70
C PRO A 53 24.75 -5.28 -22.79
N GLU A 54 25.20 -6.47 -23.18
CA GLU A 54 25.16 -7.63 -22.31
C GLU A 54 25.89 -7.33 -20.97
N LEU A 55 25.29 -7.75 -19.87
CA LEU A 55 25.84 -7.57 -18.54
C LEU A 55 26.91 -8.65 -18.29
N ASN A 56 27.95 -8.29 -17.54
CA ASN A 56 28.94 -9.26 -17.11
C ASN A 56 28.44 -10.08 -15.91
N ASN A 57 29.00 -11.27 -15.71
CA ASN A 57 28.48 -12.26 -14.77
C ASN A 57 28.64 -11.86 -13.29
N GLU A 58 29.54 -10.94 -12.97
CA GLU A 58 29.84 -10.48 -11.61
C GLU A 58 29.09 -9.20 -11.21
N LEU A 59 28.24 -8.65 -12.10
CA LEU A 59 27.56 -7.39 -11.84
C LEU A 59 26.50 -7.59 -10.75
N GLU A 60 26.71 -6.92 -9.62
CA GLU A 60 25.82 -6.97 -8.44
C GLU A 60 24.83 -5.80 -8.41
N ARG A 61 25.21 -4.63 -8.97
CA ARG A 61 24.40 -3.41 -8.93
C ARG A 61 24.36 -2.72 -10.28
N LEU A 62 23.15 -2.51 -10.78
CA LEU A 62 22.90 -1.80 -12.03
C LEU A 62 21.98 -0.60 -11.78
N TYR A 63 22.50 0.61 -12.04
CA TYR A 63 21.74 1.85 -12.06
C TYR A 63 21.63 2.32 -13.51
N CYS A 64 20.44 2.18 -14.10
CA CYS A 64 20.16 2.60 -15.47
C CYS A 64 18.91 3.49 -15.55
N ASN A 65 18.52 4.05 -14.42
CA ASN A 65 17.37 4.95 -14.32
C ASN A 65 17.58 6.26 -15.12
N TRP A 66 16.47 6.94 -15.42
CA TRP A 66 16.48 8.17 -16.23
C TRP A 66 17.21 7.99 -17.58
N ASN A 67 16.73 7.06 -18.39
CA ASN A 67 17.17 6.77 -19.74
C ASN A 67 15.97 6.64 -20.69
N GLN A 68 16.18 6.08 -21.88
CA GLN A 68 15.14 5.83 -22.87
C GLN A 68 15.06 4.33 -23.22
N LEU A 69 15.42 3.46 -22.26
CA LEU A 69 15.46 2.02 -22.46
C LEU A 69 14.06 1.47 -22.76
N THR A 70 13.95 0.66 -23.81
CA THR A 70 12.72 -0.04 -24.19
C THR A 70 12.72 -1.51 -23.76
N SER A 71 13.90 -2.05 -23.48
CA SER A 71 14.12 -3.40 -22.94
C SER A 71 15.39 -3.44 -22.10
N LEU A 72 15.51 -4.46 -21.26
CA LEU A 72 16.72 -4.79 -20.52
C LEU A 72 17.29 -6.10 -21.04
N PRO A 73 18.62 -6.32 -20.99
CA PRO A 73 19.21 -7.64 -21.24
C PRO A 73 18.81 -8.63 -20.14
N GLU A 74 19.00 -9.92 -20.40
CA GLU A 74 18.88 -10.95 -19.37
C GLU A 74 19.79 -10.63 -18.17
N PHE A 75 19.29 -10.89 -16.95
CA PHE A 75 20.05 -10.65 -15.73
C PHE A 75 21.01 -11.80 -15.45
N ASN A 76 22.21 -11.46 -14.99
CA ASN A 76 23.16 -12.45 -14.48
C ASN A 76 22.73 -12.93 -13.07
N ASP A 77 23.28 -14.03 -12.59
CA ASP A 77 22.94 -14.66 -11.32
C ASP A 77 23.46 -13.86 -10.09
N ALA A 78 24.35 -12.87 -10.29
CA ALA A 78 24.94 -12.09 -9.20
C ALA A 78 24.17 -10.79 -8.91
N LEU A 79 23.24 -10.34 -9.78
CA LEU A 79 22.59 -9.04 -9.67
C LEU A 79 21.67 -9.00 -8.43
N GLN A 80 21.97 -8.09 -7.51
CA GLN A 80 21.25 -7.92 -6.25
C GLN A 80 20.44 -6.62 -6.19
N HIS A 81 20.84 -5.61 -6.98
CA HIS A 81 20.19 -4.30 -6.98
C HIS A 81 20.02 -3.80 -8.42
N LEU A 82 18.78 -3.52 -8.80
CA LEU A 82 18.42 -2.96 -10.09
C LEU A 82 17.58 -1.70 -9.90
N ASP A 83 18.06 -0.55 -10.38
CA ASP A 83 17.25 0.64 -10.60
C ASP A 83 17.14 0.92 -12.12
N CYS A 84 15.98 0.61 -12.67
CA CYS A 84 15.61 0.89 -14.05
C CYS A 84 14.45 1.90 -14.17
N SER A 85 14.22 2.68 -13.12
CA SER A 85 13.15 3.67 -13.04
C SER A 85 13.27 4.73 -14.14
N LYS A 86 12.15 5.35 -14.51
CA LYS A 86 12.13 6.44 -15.51
C LYS A 86 12.77 6.06 -16.86
N ASN A 87 12.20 5.03 -17.46
CA ASN A 87 12.53 4.51 -18.77
C ASN A 87 11.25 4.31 -19.63
N LYS A 88 11.35 3.57 -20.70
CA LYS A 88 10.23 3.23 -21.61
C LYS A 88 9.98 1.71 -21.65
N LEU A 89 10.26 1.02 -20.54
CA LEU A 89 10.13 -0.43 -20.45
C LEU A 89 8.65 -0.83 -20.43
N THR A 90 8.27 -1.77 -21.28
CA THR A 90 6.92 -2.36 -21.29
C THR A 90 6.84 -3.69 -20.55
N CYS A 91 7.98 -4.34 -20.38
CA CYS A 91 8.16 -5.58 -19.59
C CYS A 91 9.56 -5.60 -18.97
N LEU A 92 9.76 -6.47 -17.99
CA LEU A 92 11.05 -6.82 -17.43
C LEU A 92 11.39 -8.27 -17.83
N PRO A 93 12.67 -8.64 -17.94
CA PRO A 93 13.08 -10.04 -18.05
C PRO A 93 12.77 -10.80 -16.75
N GLU A 94 12.94 -12.11 -16.73
CA GLU A 94 12.85 -12.93 -15.51
C GLU A 94 13.85 -12.44 -14.46
N LEU A 95 13.44 -12.45 -13.19
CA LEU A 95 14.31 -12.04 -12.10
C LEU A 95 15.21 -13.20 -11.69
N ASN A 96 16.50 -12.89 -11.48
CA ASN A 96 17.44 -13.86 -10.92
C ASN A 96 17.18 -14.08 -9.42
N ASP A 97 17.64 -15.19 -8.87
CA ASP A 97 17.39 -15.59 -7.47
C ASP A 97 18.12 -14.70 -6.44
N ALA A 98 19.12 -13.93 -6.84
CA ALA A 98 19.90 -13.08 -5.95
C ALA A 98 19.32 -11.64 -5.78
N LEU A 99 18.34 -11.22 -6.60
CA LEU A 99 17.85 -9.85 -6.62
C LEU A 99 17.10 -9.52 -5.31
N LYS A 100 17.56 -8.49 -4.62
CA LYS A 100 17.01 -8.03 -3.32
C LYS A 100 16.26 -6.70 -3.44
N HIS A 101 16.67 -5.85 -4.38
CA HIS A 101 16.10 -4.51 -4.58
C HIS A 101 15.76 -4.32 -6.06
N LEU A 102 14.48 -4.07 -6.33
CA LEU A 102 13.97 -3.77 -7.66
C LEU A 102 13.25 -2.43 -7.66
N GLU A 103 13.83 -1.44 -8.34
CA GLU A 103 13.24 -0.15 -8.61
C GLU A 103 12.93 -0.04 -10.11
N CYS A 104 11.63 -0.09 -10.46
CA CYS A 104 11.16 -0.03 -11.85
C CYS A 104 10.05 1.02 -12.04
N SER A 105 10.02 2.01 -11.17
CA SER A 105 9.00 3.07 -11.17
C SER A 105 9.06 3.94 -12.42
N ILE A 106 7.92 4.52 -12.81
CA ILE A 106 7.80 5.46 -13.94
C ILE A 106 8.27 4.80 -15.25
N ASN A 107 7.59 3.73 -15.59
CA ASN A 107 7.69 3.01 -16.86
C ASN A 107 6.29 2.68 -17.38
N PRO A 108 6.09 2.30 -18.63
CA PRO A 108 4.81 1.79 -19.12
C PRO A 108 4.65 0.27 -18.91
N LEU A 109 5.10 -0.28 -17.78
CA LEU A 109 4.98 -1.71 -17.46
C LEU A 109 3.50 -2.11 -17.28
N THR A 110 3.08 -3.16 -17.96
CA THR A 110 1.72 -3.71 -17.83
C THR A 110 1.64 -4.93 -16.89
N CYS A 111 2.76 -5.60 -16.66
CA CYS A 111 2.92 -6.69 -15.71
C CYS A 111 4.36 -6.71 -15.15
N LEU A 112 4.53 -7.43 -14.04
CA LEU A 112 5.83 -7.79 -13.48
C LEU A 112 6.05 -9.29 -13.67
N PRO A 113 7.30 -9.76 -13.81
CA PRO A 113 7.62 -11.18 -13.75
C PRO A 113 7.33 -11.75 -12.36
N GLU A 114 7.41 -13.07 -12.18
CA GLU A 114 7.36 -13.68 -10.86
C GLU A 114 8.50 -13.17 -9.99
N LEU A 115 8.20 -12.92 -8.69
CA LEU A 115 9.20 -12.43 -7.76
C LEU A 115 10.00 -13.59 -7.20
N ASN A 116 11.31 -13.41 -7.15
CA ASN A 116 12.21 -14.38 -6.49
C ASN A 116 12.02 -14.34 -4.95
N ASP A 117 12.50 -15.36 -4.26
CA ASP A 117 12.34 -15.50 -2.80
C ASP A 117 13.26 -14.57 -1.99
N ALA A 118 14.25 -13.93 -2.60
CA ALA A 118 15.20 -13.04 -1.93
C ALA A 118 14.80 -11.56 -1.98
N LEU A 119 13.79 -11.17 -2.79
CA LEU A 119 13.42 -9.78 -3.00
C LEU A 119 12.86 -9.17 -1.72
N LYS A 120 13.48 -8.08 -1.26
CA LYS A 120 13.12 -7.35 -0.04
C LYS A 120 12.41 -6.03 -0.32
N HIS A 121 12.77 -5.36 -1.39
CA HIS A 121 12.25 -4.04 -1.74
C HIS A 121 11.75 -4.04 -3.19
N LEU A 122 10.49 -3.70 -3.38
CA LEU A 122 9.85 -3.57 -4.68
C LEU A 122 9.25 -2.17 -4.83
N GLU A 123 9.81 -1.37 -5.75
CA GLU A 123 9.27 -0.08 -6.15
C GLU A 123 8.84 -0.10 -7.61
N CYS A 124 7.53 -0.11 -7.85
CA CYS A 124 6.91 -0.19 -9.18
C CYS A 124 5.84 0.88 -9.40
N ARG A 125 6.00 2.05 -8.77
CA ARG A 125 5.06 3.18 -8.87
C ARG A 125 4.98 3.75 -10.29
N ASN A 126 3.84 4.41 -10.60
CA ASN A 126 3.66 5.09 -11.89
C ASN A 126 3.92 4.17 -13.09
N ASN A 127 3.22 3.06 -13.12
CA ASN A 127 3.20 2.10 -14.21
C ASN A 127 1.74 1.87 -14.69
N GLN A 128 1.49 0.83 -15.47
CA GLN A 128 0.17 0.46 -15.98
C GLN A 128 -0.26 -0.93 -15.44
N LEU A 129 0.24 -1.31 -14.26
CA LEU A 129 -0.01 -2.62 -13.67
C LEU A 129 -1.48 -2.77 -13.29
N THR A 130 -2.11 -3.87 -13.71
CA THR A 130 -3.48 -4.23 -13.32
C THR A 130 -3.52 -5.25 -12.18
N SER A 131 -2.42 -5.97 -11.97
CA SER A 131 -2.22 -6.92 -10.87
C SER A 131 -0.75 -6.97 -10.49
N LEU A 132 -0.44 -7.47 -9.29
CA LEU A 132 0.90 -7.84 -8.87
C LEU A 132 1.03 -9.37 -8.85
N PRO A 133 2.22 -9.93 -9.08
CA PRO A 133 2.48 -11.34 -8.86
C PRO A 133 2.35 -11.67 -7.36
N LYS A 134 2.39 -12.96 -7.02
CA LYS A 134 2.46 -13.39 -5.63
C LYS A 134 3.69 -12.79 -4.96
N LEU A 135 3.51 -12.16 -3.78
CA LEU A 135 4.63 -11.64 -3.01
C LEU A 135 5.35 -12.77 -2.28
N ASN A 136 6.67 -12.67 -2.24
CA ASN A 136 7.51 -13.59 -1.46
C ASN A 136 7.47 -13.26 0.04
N ASP A 137 7.97 -14.16 0.86
CA ASP A 137 7.94 -14.00 2.32
C ASP A 137 9.09 -13.11 2.87
N ALA A 138 10.05 -12.71 2.03
CA ALA A 138 11.16 -11.81 2.40
C ALA A 138 10.86 -10.32 2.14
N LEU A 139 9.77 -10.01 1.44
CA LEU A 139 9.45 -8.64 1.03
C LEU A 139 9.11 -7.78 2.24
N GLN A 140 9.83 -6.67 2.40
CA GLN A 140 9.70 -5.71 3.50
C GLN A 140 9.07 -4.40 3.06
N LEU A 141 9.38 -3.93 1.84
CA LEU A 141 8.86 -2.68 1.29
C LEU A 141 8.15 -2.96 -0.04
N LEU A 142 6.90 -2.51 -0.14
CA LEU A 142 6.11 -2.52 -1.37
C LEU A 142 5.63 -1.11 -1.70
N SER A 143 6.17 -0.53 -2.77
CA SER A 143 5.72 0.75 -3.34
C SER A 143 5.14 0.52 -4.73
N CYS A 144 3.80 0.41 -4.82
CA CYS A 144 3.05 0.12 -6.04
C CYS A 144 2.02 1.21 -6.40
N GLY A 145 2.22 2.42 -5.90
CA GLY A 145 1.31 3.54 -6.12
C GLY A 145 1.19 3.98 -7.58
N CYS A 146 0.09 4.67 -7.92
CA CYS A 146 -0.17 5.20 -9.25
C CYS A 146 -0.10 4.12 -10.35
N ASN A 147 -0.91 3.08 -10.18
CA ASN A 147 -1.12 1.98 -11.10
C ASN A 147 -2.63 1.78 -11.36
N GLN A 148 -3.03 0.63 -11.87
CA GLN A 148 -4.43 0.28 -12.13
C GLN A 148 -4.87 -0.96 -11.32
N LEU A 149 -4.22 -1.21 -10.17
CA LEU A 149 -4.47 -2.38 -9.34
C LEU A 149 -5.89 -2.37 -8.79
N THR A 150 -6.58 -3.50 -8.90
CA THR A 150 -7.93 -3.70 -8.32
C THR A 150 -7.91 -4.47 -7.01
N SER A 151 -6.82 -5.18 -6.74
CA SER A 151 -6.56 -5.93 -5.51
C SER A 151 -5.05 -6.00 -5.23
N LEU A 152 -4.68 -6.27 -3.99
CA LEU A 152 -3.31 -6.63 -3.60
C LEU A 152 -3.26 -8.12 -3.25
N PRO A 153 -2.14 -8.80 -3.52
CA PRO A 153 -1.91 -10.16 -3.02
C PRO A 153 -1.76 -10.20 -1.49
N GLU A 154 -1.60 -11.38 -0.91
CA GLU A 154 -1.38 -11.55 0.53
C GLU A 154 -0.10 -10.83 1.00
N LEU A 155 -0.19 -10.11 2.14
CA LEU A 155 0.85 -9.25 2.70
C LEU A 155 1.45 -9.90 3.96
N LYS A 156 2.31 -10.91 3.82
CA LYS A 156 2.76 -11.71 4.98
C LYS A 156 3.71 -10.96 5.93
N ASN A 157 4.79 -10.38 5.40
CA ASN A 157 5.88 -9.81 6.20
C ASN A 157 6.26 -8.38 5.77
N VAL A 158 5.40 -7.72 4.99
CA VAL A 158 5.67 -6.37 4.49
C VAL A 158 5.54 -5.37 5.64
N LEU A 159 6.56 -4.54 5.85
CA LEU A 159 6.61 -3.52 6.89
C LEU A 159 6.06 -2.18 6.40
N GLU A 160 6.25 -1.88 5.12
CA GLU A 160 5.85 -0.61 4.49
C GLU A 160 5.11 -0.85 3.18
N ILE A 161 3.90 -0.29 3.08
CA ILE A 161 3.05 -0.38 1.88
C ILE A 161 2.64 1.01 1.43
N ASP A 162 3.04 1.37 0.21
CA ASP A 162 2.50 2.53 -0.50
C ASP A 162 1.76 2.07 -1.78
N CYS A 163 0.44 2.04 -1.69
CA CYS A 163 -0.46 1.67 -2.80
C CYS A 163 -1.38 2.83 -3.22
N ILE A 164 -0.95 4.08 -2.98
CA ILE A 164 -1.67 5.30 -3.37
C ILE A 164 -2.12 5.27 -4.84
N GLY A 165 -3.29 5.82 -5.15
CA GLY A 165 -3.67 6.09 -6.54
C GLY A 165 -3.86 4.83 -7.37
N ASN A 166 -4.63 3.88 -6.88
CA ASN A 166 -5.03 2.66 -7.57
C ASN A 166 -6.57 2.54 -7.66
N LYS A 167 -7.07 1.38 -8.02
CA LYS A 167 -8.52 1.06 -8.10
C LYS A 167 -8.92 0.02 -7.07
N LEU A 168 -8.22 -0.02 -5.91
CA LEU A 168 -8.45 -1.02 -4.87
C LEU A 168 -9.83 -0.82 -4.23
N THR A 169 -10.63 -1.87 -4.18
CA THR A 169 -11.95 -1.88 -3.51
C THR A 169 -11.88 -2.45 -2.09
N SER A 170 -10.84 -3.21 -1.79
CA SER A 170 -10.53 -3.77 -0.48
C SER A 170 -9.02 -3.96 -0.32
N LEU A 171 -8.56 -4.08 0.92
CA LEU A 171 -7.20 -4.50 1.25
C LEU A 171 -7.24 -5.93 1.80
N PRO A 172 -6.20 -6.74 1.59
CA PRO A 172 -6.05 -8.02 2.26
C PRO A 172 -5.86 -7.80 3.77
N LYS A 173 -5.88 -8.89 4.55
CA LYS A 173 -5.53 -8.84 5.96
C LYS A 173 -4.12 -8.26 6.12
N LEU A 174 -3.98 -7.27 7.02
CA LEU A 174 -2.67 -6.71 7.35
C LEU A 174 -1.92 -7.69 8.26
N ASN A 175 -0.60 -7.77 8.05
CA ASN A 175 0.26 -8.53 8.97
C ASN A 175 0.48 -7.77 10.29
N ASN A 176 1.06 -8.43 11.28
CA ASN A 176 1.20 -7.86 12.62
C ASN A 176 2.31 -6.81 12.74
N ASP A 177 3.26 -6.79 11.81
CA ASP A 177 4.48 -5.98 11.87
C ASP A 177 4.44 -4.77 10.91
N LEU A 178 3.32 -4.57 10.18
CA LEU A 178 3.16 -3.44 9.27
C LEU A 178 3.20 -2.11 10.05
N GLU A 179 4.14 -1.24 9.72
CA GLU A 179 4.35 0.06 10.36
C GLU A 179 3.80 1.23 9.53
N PHE A 180 3.85 1.12 8.21
CA PHE A 180 3.44 2.19 7.28
C PHE A 180 2.43 1.68 6.27
N LEU A 181 1.26 2.37 6.16
CA LEU A 181 0.24 2.10 5.15
C LEU A 181 -0.25 3.40 4.51
N ASN A 182 0.06 3.58 3.24
CA ASN A 182 -0.57 4.60 2.39
C ASN A 182 -1.46 3.93 1.35
N CYS A 183 -2.76 3.93 1.59
CA CYS A 183 -3.78 3.44 0.68
C CYS A 183 -4.70 4.55 0.16
N SER A 184 -4.22 5.80 0.18
CA SER A 184 -5.00 6.96 -0.28
C SER A 184 -5.30 6.91 -1.79
N HIS A 185 -6.33 7.66 -2.21
CA HIS A 185 -6.76 7.73 -3.60
C HIS A 185 -7.06 6.36 -4.21
N ASN A 186 -7.97 5.61 -3.57
CA ASN A 186 -8.47 4.31 -4.00
C ASN A 186 -10.01 4.28 -3.94
N LEU A 187 -10.61 3.11 -4.06
CA LEU A 187 -12.07 2.90 -4.02
C LEU A 187 -12.49 2.08 -2.78
N LEU A 188 -11.69 2.14 -1.70
CA LEU A 188 -11.92 1.34 -0.49
C LEU A 188 -13.22 1.75 0.21
N THR A 189 -14.08 0.78 0.49
CA THR A 189 -15.31 1.01 1.27
C THR A 189 -15.14 0.71 2.75
N THR A 190 -14.16 -0.12 3.10
CA THR A 190 -13.77 -0.50 4.46
C THR A 190 -12.25 -0.69 4.54
N LEU A 191 -11.70 -0.58 5.75
CA LEU A 191 -10.34 -1.00 6.06
C LEU A 191 -10.38 -2.31 6.86
N PRO A 192 -9.38 -3.20 6.74
CA PRO A 192 -9.23 -4.34 7.63
C PRO A 192 -8.92 -3.87 9.06
N GLU A 193 -8.93 -4.81 10.01
CA GLU A 193 -8.45 -4.53 11.37
C GLU A 193 -6.99 -4.08 11.31
N LEU A 194 -6.68 -2.99 12.04
CA LEU A 194 -5.32 -2.46 12.12
C LEU A 194 -4.53 -3.26 13.15
N ASN A 195 -3.27 -3.53 12.82
CA ASN A 195 -2.34 -4.13 13.76
C ASN A 195 -1.88 -3.13 14.84
N THR A 196 -1.16 -3.59 15.85
CA THR A 196 -0.68 -2.78 16.97
C THR A 196 0.59 -1.98 16.67
N GLU A 197 1.31 -2.32 15.61
CA GLU A 197 2.59 -1.70 15.25
C GLU A 197 2.45 -0.56 14.24
N LEU A 198 1.27 -0.39 13.61
CA LEU A 198 1.04 0.63 12.59
C LEU A 198 1.22 2.04 13.17
N ARG A 199 2.18 2.79 12.62
CA ARG A 199 2.53 4.16 13.00
C ARG A 199 1.98 5.21 12.04
N TYR A 200 1.93 4.87 10.76
CA TYR A 200 1.45 5.77 9.72
C TYR A 200 0.28 5.13 8.96
N LEU A 201 -0.84 5.84 8.89
CA LEU A 201 -2.00 5.45 8.08
C LEU A 201 -2.51 6.64 7.26
N ASN A 202 -2.45 6.53 5.94
CA ASN A 202 -3.10 7.47 5.05
C ASN A 202 -4.14 6.72 4.20
N CYS A 203 -5.42 6.98 4.47
CA CYS A 203 -6.56 6.42 3.73
C CYS A 203 -7.48 7.51 3.16
N ARG A 204 -6.98 8.73 2.97
CA ARG A 204 -7.74 9.84 2.36
C ARG A 204 -8.21 9.49 0.95
N ASN A 205 -9.23 10.22 0.45
CA ASN A 205 -9.75 10.02 -0.91
C ASN A 205 -10.09 8.55 -1.19
N ASN A 206 -11.05 8.02 -0.44
CA ASN A 206 -11.62 6.68 -0.60
C ASN A 206 -13.15 6.76 -0.44
N GLN A 207 -13.82 5.63 -0.31
CA GLN A 207 -15.26 5.52 -0.10
C GLN A 207 -15.59 4.93 1.27
N LEU A 208 -14.73 5.15 2.27
CA LEU A 208 -14.89 4.58 3.60
C LEU A 208 -16.15 5.13 4.29
N THR A 209 -16.98 4.24 4.78
CA THR A 209 -18.19 4.57 5.56
C THR A 209 -18.00 4.38 7.06
N SER A 210 -16.89 3.78 7.47
CA SER A 210 -16.50 3.57 8.86
C SER A 210 -14.99 3.39 8.95
N LEU A 211 -14.44 3.59 10.14
CA LEU A 211 -13.03 3.36 10.45
C LEU A 211 -12.91 2.16 11.40
N PRO A 212 -11.86 1.34 11.31
CA PRO A 212 -11.56 0.32 12.29
C PRO A 212 -11.09 0.98 13.62
N LYS A 213 -10.99 0.19 14.68
CA LYS A 213 -10.36 0.65 15.92
C LYS A 213 -8.91 1.06 15.65
N LEU A 214 -8.55 2.28 16.05
CA LEU A 214 -7.19 2.79 15.92
C LEU A 214 -6.32 2.24 17.05
N ASN A 215 -5.06 1.93 16.74
CA ASN A 215 -4.08 1.51 17.74
C ASN A 215 -3.43 2.74 18.42
N ASN A 216 -2.80 2.54 19.57
CA ASN A 216 -2.19 3.63 20.36
C ASN A 216 -0.82 4.09 19.82
N LYS A 217 -0.15 3.29 18.96
CA LYS A 217 1.14 3.63 18.36
C LYS A 217 1.02 4.50 17.12
N LEU A 218 -0.20 4.74 16.63
CA LEU A 218 -0.43 5.52 15.42
C LEU A 218 0.01 6.98 15.64
N GLU A 219 1.05 7.40 14.93
CA GLU A 219 1.67 8.72 15.01
C GLU A 219 1.06 9.69 13.99
N SER A 220 0.72 9.18 12.81
CA SER A 220 0.11 9.94 11.72
C SER A 220 -1.09 9.21 11.14
N PHE A 221 -2.22 9.94 11.04
CA PHE A 221 -3.44 9.39 10.49
C PHE A 221 -4.14 10.43 9.61
N THR A 222 -4.39 10.07 8.35
CA THR A 222 -5.09 10.93 7.38
C THR A 222 -6.23 10.16 6.73
N PHE A 223 -7.46 10.66 6.85
CA PHE A 223 -8.68 9.96 6.39
C PHE A 223 -9.73 10.86 5.72
N HIS A 224 -9.45 12.15 5.51
CA HIS A 224 -10.40 13.08 4.88
C HIS A 224 -10.77 12.63 3.45
N ASP A 225 -11.81 13.24 2.88
CA ASP A 225 -12.35 12.88 1.57
C ASP A 225 -12.79 11.40 1.50
N ASN A 226 -13.62 11.01 2.46
CA ASN A 226 -14.29 9.72 2.56
C ASN A 226 -15.80 9.93 2.79
N LEU A 227 -16.58 8.86 2.83
CA LEU A 227 -18.02 8.89 3.09
C LEU A 227 -18.34 8.77 4.59
N LEU A 228 -17.45 9.29 5.44
CA LEU A 228 -17.60 9.27 6.89
C LEU A 228 -18.55 10.39 7.36
N PRO A 229 -19.27 10.22 8.50
CA PRO A 229 -20.06 11.29 9.07
C PRO A 229 -19.24 12.54 9.38
N GLU A 230 -19.78 13.74 9.09
CA GLU A 230 -19.09 15.04 9.22
C GLU A 230 -18.49 15.28 10.62
N ARG A 231 -19.15 14.82 11.69
CA ARG A 231 -18.65 14.94 13.07
C ARG A 231 -17.25 14.35 13.28
N LEU A 232 -16.88 13.31 12.54
CA LEU A 232 -15.51 12.73 12.63
C LEU A 232 -14.44 13.66 12.09
N SER A 233 -14.74 14.45 11.06
CA SER A 233 -13.79 15.39 10.46
C SER A 233 -13.40 16.51 11.44
N TYR A 234 -14.32 16.98 12.28
CA TYR A 234 -14.05 18.01 13.30
C TYR A 234 -13.23 17.46 14.47
N MET A 235 -13.46 16.23 14.89
CA MET A 235 -12.72 15.60 16.00
C MET A 235 -11.26 15.33 15.64
N PHE A 236 -10.95 15.21 14.36
CA PHE A 236 -9.60 14.91 13.88
C PHE A 236 -8.61 16.06 14.06
N ASN A 237 -9.01 17.30 13.86
CA ASN A 237 -8.12 18.45 14.07
C ASN A 237 -7.69 18.62 15.55
N ALA A 238 -8.47 18.05 16.48
CA ALA A 238 -8.13 17.98 17.89
C ALA A 238 -7.17 16.80 18.22
N TRP A 239 -7.24 15.70 17.46
CA TRP A 239 -6.52 14.43 17.71
C TRP A 239 -5.00 14.53 17.56
N LEU A 240 -4.50 15.41 16.71
CA LEU A 240 -3.06 15.53 16.41
C LEU A 240 -2.21 15.92 17.63
N ASN A 241 -2.80 16.33 18.74
CA ASN A 241 -2.05 16.98 19.83
C ASN A 241 -2.09 16.31 21.21
N LYS A 242 -2.92 15.30 21.51
CA LYS A 242 -2.99 14.68 22.84
C LYS A 242 -3.53 13.24 22.84
N GLU A 243 -3.01 12.42 23.73
CA GLU A 243 -3.41 11.01 23.93
C GLU A 243 -4.88 10.84 24.38
N GLU A 244 -5.41 11.81 25.13
CA GLU A 244 -6.83 11.88 25.51
C GLU A 244 -7.77 11.97 24.30
N ASP A 245 -7.33 12.63 23.23
CA ASP A 245 -8.13 12.80 22.02
C ASP A 245 -8.18 11.52 21.16
N LYS A 246 -7.17 10.64 21.28
CA LYS A 246 -7.20 9.30 20.67
C LYS A 246 -8.31 8.43 21.26
N ASN A 247 -8.47 8.46 22.57
CA ASN A 247 -9.53 7.72 23.27
C ASN A 247 -10.92 8.27 22.93
N ARG A 248 -11.08 9.60 22.85
CA ARG A 248 -12.34 10.24 22.40
C ARG A 248 -12.71 9.87 20.97
N LEU A 249 -11.74 9.86 20.06
CA LEU A 249 -11.97 9.46 18.68
C LEU A 249 -12.33 7.97 18.58
N ASN A 250 -11.64 7.09 19.30
CA ASN A 250 -11.99 5.67 19.35
C ASN A 250 -13.40 5.44 19.92
N ASN A 251 -13.78 6.17 20.95
CA ASN A 251 -15.14 6.12 21.50
C ASN A 251 -16.18 6.61 20.49
N ALA A 252 -15.89 7.70 19.77
CA ALA A 252 -16.77 8.20 18.70
C ALA A 252 -16.92 7.20 17.55
N ILE A 253 -15.83 6.55 17.12
CA ILE A 253 -15.86 5.48 16.12
C ILE A 253 -16.73 4.32 16.60
N GLN A 254 -16.60 3.91 17.84
CA GLN A 254 -17.42 2.82 18.44
C GLN A 254 -18.90 3.21 18.54
N CYS A 255 -19.19 4.45 18.97
CA CYS A 255 -20.55 4.97 18.99
C CYS A 255 -21.19 4.92 17.61
N LEU A 256 -20.46 5.37 16.56
CA LEU A 256 -20.97 5.34 15.19
C LEU A 256 -21.21 3.91 14.68
N HIS A 257 -20.37 2.94 15.04
CA HIS A 257 -20.62 1.53 14.74
C HIS A 257 -21.91 1.03 15.40
N ARG A 258 -22.14 1.38 16.67
CA ARG A 258 -23.39 1.06 17.38
C ARG A 258 -24.61 1.74 16.74
N PHE A 259 -24.49 3.03 16.39
CA PHE A 259 -25.54 3.76 15.67
C PHE A 259 -25.86 3.15 14.31
N LYS A 260 -24.85 2.73 13.55
CA LYS A 260 -25.05 2.06 12.25
C LYS A 260 -25.81 0.74 12.42
N LEU A 261 -25.45 -0.06 13.41
CA LEU A 261 -26.17 -1.31 13.75
C LEU A 261 -27.61 -1.03 14.18
N LEU A 262 -27.83 0.02 14.99
CA LEU A 262 -29.15 0.45 15.43
C LEU A 262 -29.99 0.96 14.25
N PHE A 263 -29.42 1.78 13.36
CA PHE A 263 -30.07 2.29 12.15
C PHE A 263 -30.52 1.13 11.24
N TRP A 264 -29.66 0.14 11.01
CA TRP A 264 -30.02 -1.04 10.22
C TRP A 264 -31.10 -1.88 10.90
N SER A 265 -31.03 -2.07 12.21
CA SER A 265 -32.08 -2.76 12.96
C SER A 265 -33.42 -2.01 12.90
N LEU A 266 -33.42 -0.68 12.91
CA LEU A 266 -34.60 0.14 12.74
C LEU A 266 -35.14 0.13 11.30
N LYS A 267 -34.26 0.19 10.30
CA LYS A 267 -34.62 0.09 8.87
C LYS A 267 -35.33 -1.23 8.55
N TYR A 268 -34.89 -2.32 9.17
CA TYR A 268 -35.51 -3.64 9.06
C TYR A 268 -36.49 -3.97 10.20
N LYS A 269 -36.99 -2.95 10.90
CA LYS A 269 -37.88 -3.07 12.08
C LYS A 269 -39.08 -4.00 11.81
N ALA A 270 -39.67 -3.97 10.64
CA ALA A 270 -40.81 -4.84 10.29
C ALA A 270 -40.39 -6.31 10.19
N GLN A 271 -39.22 -6.59 9.59
CA GLN A 271 -38.68 -7.94 9.47
C GLN A 271 -38.15 -8.45 10.81
N LEU A 272 -37.50 -7.57 11.60
CA LEU A 272 -37.02 -7.89 12.95
C LEU A 272 -38.21 -8.10 13.92
N ARG A 273 -39.29 -7.30 13.82
CA ARG A 273 -40.55 -7.53 14.56
C ARG A 273 -41.14 -8.87 14.23
N HIS A 274 -41.22 -9.25 12.98
CA HIS A 274 -41.71 -10.55 12.57
C HIS A 274 -40.84 -11.69 13.08
N TRP A 275 -39.51 -11.53 12.95
CA TRP A 275 -38.53 -12.53 13.43
C TRP A 275 -38.55 -12.69 14.95
N LEU A 276 -38.56 -11.58 15.70
CA LEU A 276 -38.68 -11.59 17.17
C LEU A 276 -40.00 -12.17 17.61
N TRP A 277 -41.11 -11.79 16.94
CA TRP A 277 -42.43 -12.33 17.21
C TRP A 277 -42.53 -13.84 17.02
N VAL A 278 -41.91 -14.36 15.97
CA VAL A 278 -41.91 -15.80 15.68
C VAL A 278 -40.95 -16.61 16.57
N ARG A 279 -39.82 -16.04 16.97
CA ARG A 279 -38.75 -16.76 17.70
C ARG A 279 -38.80 -16.59 19.21
N VAL A 280 -39.37 -15.52 19.70
CA VAL A 280 -39.37 -15.18 21.15
C VAL A 280 -40.68 -15.55 21.85
N ARG A 281 -41.43 -16.50 21.31
CA ARG A 281 -42.64 -17.09 21.91
C ARG A 281 -42.34 -17.96 23.13
N LEU A 282 -41.42 -17.55 23.99
CA LEU A 282 -41.24 -18.17 25.32
C LEU A 282 -41.89 -17.28 26.40
N PRO A 283 -42.84 -17.79 27.19
CA PRO A 283 -43.65 -16.99 28.10
C PRO A 283 -42.90 -16.16 29.15
N LYS A 284 -41.62 -16.43 29.36
CA LYS A 284 -40.77 -15.69 30.30
C LYS A 284 -40.23 -14.36 29.77
N ILE A 285 -40.16 -14.19 28.45
CA ILE A 285 -39.60 -13.00 27.82
C ILE A 285 -40.69 -11.96 27.52
N GLU A 286 -41.95 -12.38 27.38
CA GLU A 286 -43.09 -11.48 27.16
C GLU A 286 -43.30 -10.43 28.30
N LYS A 287 -42.92 -10.74 29.54
CA LYS A 287 -43.05 -9.79 30.66
C LYS A 287 -42.01 -8.69 30.70
N THR A 288 -40.84 -8.88 30.09
CA THR A 288 -39.71 -7.96 30.19
C THR A 288 -39.52 -7.11 28.95
N TYR A 289 -39.91 -7.60 27.76
CA TYR A 289 -39.62 -6.97 26.47
C TYR A 289 -40.85 -6.80 25.58
N HIS A 290 -41.98 -6.37 26.17
CA HIS A 290 -43.21 -6.14 25.39
C HIS A 290 -43.02 -5.04 24.35
N PRO A 291 -43.50 -5.22 23.07
CA PRO A 291 -43.32 -4.26 21.98
C PRO A 291 -43.80 -2.83 22.28
N SER A 292 -44.77 -2.65 23.18
CA SER A 292 -45.21 -1.32 23.61
C SER A 292 -44.13 -0.55 24.38
N LYS A 293 -43.36 -1.22 25.24
CA LYS A 293 -42.25 -0.63 25.99
C LYS A 293 -41.10 -0.19 25.12
N LEU A 294 -40.81 -0.99 24.09
CA LEU A 294 -39.80 -0.64 23.08
C LEU A 294 -40.22 0.60 22.24
N ASN A 295 -41.53 0.71 21.93
CA ASN A 295 -42.07 1.88 21.23
C ASN A 295 -42.07 3.13 22.10
N GLU A 296 -42.32 3.02 23.41
CA GLU A 296 -42.19 4.13 24.38
C GLU A 296 -40.76 4.65 24.45
N LEU A 297 -39.78 3.74 24.55
CA LEU A 297 -38.35 4.08 24.55
C LEU A 297 -37.86 4.70 23.25
N LEU A 298 -38.37 4.22 22.08
CA LEU A 298 -37.99 4.76 20.78
C LEU A 298 -38.65 6.10 20.41
N ASN A 299 -39.75 6.46 21.11
CA ASN A 299 -40.46 7.72 20.92
C ASN A 299 -40.22 8.72 22.06
N ALA A 300 -39.46 8.34 23.09
CA ALA A 300 -39.05 9.25 24.16
C ALA A 300 -37.91 10.16 23.64
N ASP A 301 -38.03 11.45 23.94
CA ASP A 301 -37.03 12.47 23.65
C ASP A 301 -35.93 12.37 24.70
N MET A 302 -35.02 11.38 24.53
CA MET A 302 -33.99 11.06 25.54
C MET A 302 -32.64 11.64 25.11
N SER A 303 -31.87 12.11 26.09
CA SER A 303 -30.47 12.52 25.90
C SER A 303 -29.56 11.34 25.57
N GLU A 304 -28.40 11.60 24.99
CA GLU A 304 -27.41 10.57 24.63
C GLU A 304 -26.97 9.74 25.85
N GLU A 305 -26.93 10.34 27.06
CA GLU A 305 -26.52 9.71 28.28
C GLU A 305 -27.61 8.79 28.86
N GLU A 306 -28.87 9.17 28.72
CA GLU A 306 -30.03 8.35 29.11
C GLU A 306 -30.19 7.16 28.15
N LEU A 307 -29.96 7.33 26.87
CA LEU A 307 -30.00 6.26 25.88
C LEU A 307 -28.89 5.23 26.09
N ASP A 308 -27.67 5.66 26.43
CA ASP A 308 -26.54 4.77 26.75
C ASP A 308 -26.77 4.00 28.04
N ASN A 309 -27.37 4.61 29.05
CA ASN A 309 -27.77 3.91 30.31
C ASN A 309 -28.82 2.84 30.04
N VAL A 310 -29.83 3.12 29.22
CA VAL A 310 -30.87 2.15 28.89
C VAL A 310 -30.29 1.02 28.03
N LEU A 311 -29.42 1.32 27.04
CA LEU A 311 -28.81 0.30 26.20
C LEU A 311 -27.75 -0.55 26.92
N SER A 312 -27.12 -0.02 27.98
CA SER A 312 -26.18 -0.79 28.80
C SER A 312 -26.86 -1.84 29.71
N THR A 313 -28.16 -1.69 29.94
CA THR A 313 -28.99 -2.64 30.72
C THR A 313 -29.67 -3.70 29.84
N TRP A 314 -29.47 -3.63 28.52
CA TRP A 314 -29.94 -4.59 27.51
C TRP A 314 -28.77 -5.46 27.07
#